data_a30a065114a61b45bc1ba5765b0041fd
#
_entry.id   a30a065114a61b45bc1ba5765b0041fd
#
_cell.length_a   1.000
_cell.length_b   1.000
_cell.length_c   1.000
_cell.angle_alpha   90.00
_cell.angle_beta   90.00
_cell.angle_gamma   90.00
#
_symmetry.space_group_name_H-M   'P 1'
#
loop_
_entity.id
_entity.type
_entity.pdbx_description
1 polymer ?
#
loop_
_entity_poly.entity_id
_entity_poly.type
_entity_poly.pdbx_seq_one_letter_code
_entity_poly.pdbx_strand_id
1 'polypeptide(L)'
;MNFEIKNNFIDTAKIIESPTHSERSCAIDLIVIHCISLPEGDFLNSNVMDLFQNKLDCNKHPSFKSLKDLKVSAHLFIRRNGEIIQFVPFDKCAWHAGESSFNDRDNCNNFSIGIELEGTVQEEFTDKLYEVLNPVILKLKEEYKINHVVGHSDIAPDRKIDPGPHFDWERLND
;
A
#
# COMPACT_ATOMS: atom_id res chain seq x y z
N MET A 1 14.44 -13.39 0.69
CA MET A 1 13.20 -14.13 0.92
C MET A 1 12.62 -14.56 -0.42
N ASN A 2 12.13 -15.80 -0.56
CA ASN A 2 11.40 -16.21 -1.76
C ASN A 2 9.90 -16.14 -1.44
N PHE A 3 9.16 -15.39 -2.25
CA PHE A 3 7.71 -15.31 -2.20
C PHE A 3 7.11 -15.99 -3.43
N GLU A 4 6.00 -16.67 -3.24
CA GLU A 4 5.17 -17.21 -4.33
C GLU A 4 3.83 -16.48 -4.32
N ILE A 5 3.32 -16.18 -5.51
CA ILE A 5 1.96 -15.65 -5.65
C ILE A 5 1.05 -16.83 -6.03
N LYS A 6 0.11 -17.12 -5.14
CA LYS A 6 -0.87 -18.22 -5.31
C LYS A 6 -2.28 -17.65 -5.17
N ASN A 7 -3.10 -17.84 -6.19
CA ASN A 7 -4.48 -17.31 -6.22
C ASN A 7 -4.53 -15.79 -5.95
N ASN A 8 -3.58 -15.03 -6.48
CA ASN A 8 -3.44 -13.58 -6.29
C ASN A 8 -3.07 -13.13 -4.86
N PHE A 9 -2.55 -14.04 -4.03
CA PHE A 9 -2.02 -13.75 -2.70
C PHE A 9 -0.56 -14.14 -2.59
N ILE A 10 0.21 -13.39 -1.79
CA ILE A 10 1.56 -13.77 -1.37
C ILE A 10 1.44 -14.89 -0.34
N ASP A 11 2.07 -16.02 -0.58
CA ASP A 11 1.92 -17.24 0.23
C ASP A 11 2.44 -17.11 1.68
N THR A 12 3.32 -16.16 1.93
CA THR A 12 3.89 -15.86 3.27
C THR A 12 3.20 -14.69 3.95
N ALA A 13 2.28 -13.99 3.28
CA ALA A 13 1.57 -12.87 3.87
C ALA A 13 0.50 -13.34 4.86
N LYS A 14 0.29 -12.54 5.89
CA LYS A 14 -0.89 -12.67 6.75
C LYS A 14 -2.09 -12.11 6.00
N ILE A 15 -3.09 -12.93 5.73
CA ILE A 15 -4.29 -12.49 5.03
C ILE A 15 -5.30 -11.92 6.01
N ILE A 16 -5.70 -10.67 5.78
CA ILE A 16 -6.75 -9.96 6.52
C ILE A 16 -7.63 -9.26 5.49
N GLU A 17 -8.63 -9.94 4.97
CA GLU A 17 -9.42 -9.42 3.85
C GLU A 17 -10.12 -8.10 4.17
N SER A 18 -10.01 -7.14 3.24
CA SER A 18 -10.75 -5.88 3.27
C SER A 18 -12.05 -6.03 2.48
N PRO A 19 -13.18 -5.53 2.99
CA PRO A 19 -14.42 -5.46 2.23
C PRO A 19 -14.42 -4.30 1.20
N THR A 20 -13.37 -3.46 1.20
CA THR A 20 -13.27 -2.25 0.37
C THR A 20 -12.40 -2.54 -0.85
N HIS A 21 -13.01 -3.04 -1.90
CA HIS A 21 -12.37 -3.28 -3.21
C HIS A 21 -13.44 -3.35 -4.31
N SER A 22 -13.00 -3.35 -5.55
CA SER A 22 -13.87 -3.51 -6.72
C SER A 22 -13.25 -4.46 -7.75
N GLU A 23 -14.04 -4.83 -8.77
CA GLU A 23 -13.53 -5.62 -9.89
C GLU A 23 -12.49 -4.81 -10.68
N ARG A 24 -11.46 -5.49 -11.18
CA ARG A 24 -10.45 -4.91 -12.04
C ARG A 24 -10.84 -5.06 -13.50
N SER A 25 -10.75 -3.97 -14.27
CA SER A 25 -11.16 -3.94 -15.68
C SER A 25 -10.00 -3.89 -16.66
N CYS A 26 -8.76 -3.74 -16.19
CA CYS A 26 -7.56 -3.68 -17.02
C CYS A 26 -6.36 -4.37 -16.37
N ALA A 27 -5.32 -4.59 -17.17
CA ALA A 27 -4.08 -5.19 -16.68
C ALA A 27 -3.38 -4.28 -15.67
N ILE A 28 -2.65 -4.91 -14.75
CA ILE A 28 -1.78 -4.22 -13.80
C ILE A 28 -0.47 -3.89 -14.50
N ASP A 29 -0.02 -2.64 -14.39
CA ASP A 29 1.27 -2.19 -14.93
C ASP A 29 1.99 -1.17 -14.03
N LEU A 30 1.43 -0.89 -12.86
CA LEU A 30 1.91 0.12 -11.91
C LEU A 30 1.93 -0.42 -10.48
N ILE A 31 2.97 -0.09 -9.72
CA ILE A 31 2.97 -0.16 -8.26
C ILE A 31 2.98 1.25 -7.70
N VAL A 32 2.14 1.52 -6.71
CA VAL A 32 2.12 2.79 -5.97
C VAL A 32 2.54 2.53 -4.54
N ILE A 33 3.60 3.22 -4.12
CA ILE A 33 4.12 3.18 -2.76
C ILE A 33 3.49 4.30 -1.94
N HIS A 34 2.98 3.91 -0.78
CA HIS A 34 2.39 4.79 0.23
C HIS A 34 3.11 4.65 1.56
N CYS A 35 2.81 5.53 2.50
CA CYS A 35 3.11 5.27 3.90
C CYS A 35 1.93 5.63 4.80
N ILE A 36 1.75 4.85 5.84
CA ILE A 36 0.68 5.04 6.82
C ILE A 36 1.11 4.60 8.21
N SER A 37 0.67 5.35 9.22
CA SER A 37 0.62 4.93 10.61
C SER A 37 -0.59 5.57 11.28
N LEU A 38 -1.21 4.88 12.24
CA LEU A 38 -2.40 5.35 12.94
C LEU A 38 -2.31 5.09 14.46
N PRO A 39 -2.29 6.15 15.29
CA PRO A 39 -2.04 7.56 14.93
C PRO A 39 -0.71 7.74 14.23
N GLU A 40 -0.51 8.88 13.55
CA GLU A 40 0.75 9.16 12.86
C GLU A 40 1.95 9.02 13.82
N GLY A 41 2.96 8.22 13.43
CA GLY A 41 4.13 7.92 14.24
C GLY A 41 3.93 6.84 15.31
N ASP A 42 2.74 6.24 15.43
CA ASP A 42 2.50 5.11 16.33
C ASP A 42 2.45 3.80 15.51
N PHE A 43 3.42 2.95 15.75
CA PHE A 43 3.67 1.75 14.95
C PHE A 43 3.31 0.46 15.67
N LEU A 44 3.29 -0.64 14.93
CA LEU A 44 3.08 -2.01 15.42
C LEU A 44 1.77 -2.23 16.20
N ASN A 45 0.79 -1.36 16.01
CA ASN A 45 -0.57 -1.50 16.51
C ASN A 45 -1.52 -2.11 15.44
N SER A 46 -2.82 -2.22 15.71
CA SER A 46 -3.82 -2.78 14.79
C SER A 46 -4.62 -1.74 13.99
N ASN A 47 -4.43 -0.45 14.25
CA ASN A 47 -5.36 0.59 13.78
C ASN A 47 -5.41 0.69 12.24
N VAL A 48 -4.29 0.49 11.53
CA VAL A 48 -4.28 0.47 10.05
C VAL A 48 -5.07 -0.73 9.53
N MET A 49 -4.92 -1.89 10.15
CA MET A 49 -5.70 -3.09 9.79
C MET A 49 -7.19 -2.89 10.05
N ASP A 50 -7.53 -2.27 11.19
CA ASP A 50 -8.90 -1.94 11.55
C ASP A 50 -9.52 -0.93 10.56
N LEU A 51 -8.73 0.06 10.08
CA LEU A 51 -9.16 1.01 9.05
C LEU A 51 -9.52 0.28 7.75
N PHE A 52 -8.62 -0.56 7.24
CA PHE A 52 -8.84 -1.26 5.97
C PHE A 52 -9.92 -2.33 6.04
N GLN A 53 -10.29 -2.77 7.25
CA GLN A 53 -11.44 -3.63 7.48
C GLN A 53 -12.75 -2.88 7.77
N ASN A 54 -12.77 -1.53 7.72
CA ASN A 54 -13.90 -0.69 8.14
C ASN A 54 -14.32 -0.91 9.61
N LYS A 55 -13.36 -1.22 10.48
CA LYS A 55 -13.58 -1.52 11.92
C LYS A 55 -12.90 -0.52 12.85
N LEU A 56 -12.23 0.51 12.31
CA LEU A 56 -11.53 1.49 13.13
C LEU A 56 -12.49 2.20 14.08
N ASP A 57 -12.22 2.12 15.38
CA ASP A 57 -12.95 2.90 16.37
C ASP A 57 -12.44 4.34 16.37
N CYS A 58 -13.19 5.22 15.71
CA CYS A 58 -12.82 6.63 15.57
C CYS A 58 -12.87 7.42 16.90
N ASN A 59 -13.30 6.81 18.00
CA ASN A 59 -13.26 7.45 19.33
C ASN A 59 -11.94 7.19 20.07
N LYS A 60 -11.13 6.23 19.64
CA LYS A 60 -9.87 5.87 20.29
C LYS A 60 -8.81 6.97 20.24
N HIS A 61 -8.83 7.82 19.20
CA HIS A 61 -7.87 8.90 19.08
C HIS A 61 -8.49 10.11 18.35
N PRO A 62 -8.14 11.36 18.74
CA PRO A 62 -8.71 12.57 18.10
C PRO A 62 -8.49 12.64 16.59
N SER A 63 -7.32 12.20 16.07
CA SER A 63 -7.02 12.20 14.63
C SER A 63 -7.88 11.22 13.82
N PHE A 64 -8.52 10.23 14.46
CA PHE A 64 -9.36 9.26 13.76
C PHE A 64 -10.74 9.81 13.39
N LYS A 65 -11.13 10.95 13.94
CA LYS A 65 -12.43 11.58 13.64
C LYS A 65 -12.59 11.90 12.15
N SER A 66 -11.52 12.31 11.49
CA SER A 66 -11.49 12.60 10.04
C SER A 66 -11.59 11.33 9.17
N LEU A 67 -11.35 10.16 9.76
CA LEU A 67 -11.40 8.87 9.08
C LEU A 67 -12.77 8.20 9.20
N LYS A 68 -13.70 8.83 9.94
CA LYS A 68 -15.05 8.32 10.08
C LYS A 68 -15.70 8.20 8.69
N ASP A 69 -16.28 7.04 8.43
CA ASP A 69 -16.95 6.70 7.17
C ASP A 69 -16.02 6.64 5.94
N LEU A 70 -14.71 6.84 6.11
CA LEU A 70 -13.72 6.67 5.04
C LEU A 70 -13.59 5.19 4.68
N LYS A 71 -13.79 4.88 3.40
CA LYS A 71 -13.61 3.53 2.84
C LYS A 71 -12.38 3.52 1.94
N VAL A 72 -11.31 2.95 2.46
CA VAL A 72 -10.02 2.81 1.76
C VAL A 72 -9.46 1.42 2.04
N SER A 73 -8.55 0.99 1.19
CA SER A 73 -7.79 -0.25 1.34
C SER A 73 -6.50 -0.17 0.58
N ALA A 74 -5.57 -1.07 0.85
CA ALA A 74 -4.41 -1.33 0.00
C ALA A 74 -4.34 -2.83 -0.32
N HIS A 75 -3.52 -3.21 -1.29
CA HIS A 75 -3.28 -4.64 -1.52
C HIS A 75 -2.39 -5.18 -0.41
N LEU A 76 -1.28 -4.49 -0.13
CA LEU A 76 -0.30 -4.89 0.87
C LEU A 76 -0.07 -3.79 1.91
N PHE A 77 0.22 -4.21 3.14
CA PHE A 77 0.79 -3.39 4.19
C PHE A 77 2.04 -4.09 4.72
N ILE A 78 3.20 -3.43 4.57
CA ILE A 78 4.47 -3.95 5.03
C ILE A 78 4.86 -3.18 6.29
N ARG A 79 4.97 -3.88 7.41
CA ARG A 79 5.26 -3.29 8.70
C ARG A 79 6.76 -3.05 8.88
N ARG A 80 7.12 -2.18 9.82
CA ARG A 80 8.51 -1.86 10.14
C ARG A 80 9.35 -3.06 10.55
N ASN A 81 8.72 -4.11 11.08
CA ASN A 81 9.36 -5.38 11.44
C ASN A 81 9.47 -6.39 10.29
N GLY A 82 8.99 -6.02 9.10
CA GLY A 82 8.99 -6.87 7.90
C GLY A 82 7.78 -7.81 7.78
N GLU A 83 6.78 -7.72 8.66
CA GLU A 83 5.54 -8.49 8.50
C GLU A 83 4.77 -7.98 7.29
N ILE A 84 4.35 -8.90 6.40
CA ILE A 84 3.50 -8.60 5.26
C ILE A 84 2.07 -8.94 5.61
N ILE A 85 1.17 -7.98 5.42
CA ILE A 85 -0.27 -8.18 5.54
C ILE A 85 -0.89 -7.90 4.18
N GLN A 86 -1.71 -8.81 3.67
CA GLN A 86 -2.44 -8.61 2.41
C GLN A 86 -3.93 -8.52 2.69
N PHE A 87 -4.55 -7.46 2.13
CA PHE A 87 -5.97 -7.15 2.33
C PHE A 87 -6.83 -7.41 1.11
N VAL A 88 -6.28 -7.20 -0.08
CA VAL A 88 -7.00 -7.32 -1.34
C VAL A 88 -6.19 -8.22 -2.27
N PRO A 89 -6.80 -9.24 -2.90
CA PRO A 89 -6.10 -10.05 -3.90
C PRO A 89 -5.75 -9.19 -5.11
N PHE A 90 -4.64 -9.52 -5.80
CA PHE A 90 -4.10 -8.65 -6.84
C PHE A 90 -4.99 -8.53 -8.09
N ASP A 91 -5.88 -9.47 -8.33
CA ASP A 91 -6.87 -9.41 -9.42
C ASP A 91 -8.05 -8.47 -9.15
N LYS A 92 -8.12 -7.86 -7.97
CA LYS A 92 -9.09 -6.83 -7.61
C LYS A 92 -8.44 -5.46 -7.53
N CYS A 93 -9.25 -4.39 -7.52
CA CYS A 93 -8.80 -3.02 -7.28
C CYS A 93 -8.93 -2.70 -5.80
N ALA A 94 -7.83 -2.51 -5.09
CA ALA A 94 -7.84 -1.85 -3.79
C ALA A 94 -8.10 -0.34 -3.97
N TRP A 95 -8.67 0.31 -2.97
CA TRP A 95 -8.99 1.74 -3.02
C TRP A 95 -7.95 2.55 -2.24
N HIS A 96 -6.78 2.76 -2.86
CA HIS A 96 -5.61 3.42 -2.23
C HIS A 96 -5.23 4.75 -2.88
N ALA A 97 -5.51 4.95 -4.16
CA ALA A 97 -5.00 6.09 -4.93
C ALA A 97 -5.92 7.32 -4.88
N GLY A 98 -7.23 7.12 -4.68
CA GLY A 98 -8.22 8.19 -4.76
C GLY A 98 -8.25 8.84 -6.14
N GLU A 99 -8.51 10.15 -6.22
CA GLU A 99 -8.37 10.92 -7.44
C GLU A 99 -6.88 11.00 -7.81
N SER A 100 -6.55 10.44 -8.97
CA SER A 100 -5.15 10.19 -9.36
C SER A 100 -5.02 9.98 -10.86
N SER A 101 -3.86 10.31 -11.41
CA SER A 101 -3.53 10.06 -12.82
C SER A 101 -2.06 9.67 -12.98
N PHE A 102 -1.77 8.84 -13.97
CA PHE A 102 -0.42 8.46 -14.35
C PHE A 102 -0.36 8.17 -15.86
N ASN A 103 0.59 8.81 -16.57
CA ASN A 103 0.77 8.68 -18.02
C ASN A 103 -0.55 8.87 -18.78
N ASP A 104 -1.25 9.99 -18.54
CA ASP A 104 -2.53 10.38 -19.16
C ASP A 104 -3.69 9.39 -18.91
N ARG A 105 -3.57 8.54 -17.90
CA ARG A 105 -4.64 7.63 -17.46
C ARG A 105 -5.11 7.99 -16.06
N ASP A 106 -6.40 8.22 -15.91
CA ASP A 106 -7.03 8.52 -14.63
C ASP A 106 -7.37 7.25 -13.85
N ASN A 107 -7.62 7.43 -12.55
CA ASN A 107 -8.08 6.38 -11.64
C ASN A 107 -7.08 5.23 -11.52
N CYS A 108 -5.90 5.54 -10.97
CA CYS A 108 -4.79 4.60 -10.83
C CYS A 108 -5.15 3.31 -10.07
N ASN A 109 -6.21 3.29 -9.25
CA ASN A 109 -6.70 2.05 -8.62
C ASN A 109 -6.96 0.93 -9.63
N ASN A 110 -7.40 1.28 -10.86
CA ASN A 110 -7.77 0.28 -11.87
C ASN A 110 -6.59 -0.52 -12.41
N PHE A 111 -5.39 0.07 -12.45
CA PHE A 111 -4.21 -0.54 -13.09
C PHE A 111 -2.98 -0.61 -12.18
N SER A 112 -3.15 -0.37 -10.88
CA SER A 112 -2.04 -0.42 -9.93
C SER A 112 -2.24 -1.44 -8.81
N ILE A 113 -1.12 -1.76 -8.17
CA ILE A 113 -1.05 -2.42 -6.87
C ILE A 113 -0.60 -1.35 -5.86
N GLY A 114 -1.40 -1.07 -4.84
CA GLY A 114 -1.03 -0.19 -3.74
C GLY A 114 -0.33 -0.95 -2.63
N ILE A 115 0.86 -0.48 -2.24
CA ILE A 115 1.66 -1.00 -1.13
C ILE A 115 1.79 0.10 -0.09
N GLU A 116 1.21 -0.11 1.08
CA GLU A 116 1.38 0.76 2.24
C GLU A 116 2.57 0.31 3.08
N LEU A 117 3.43 1.24 3.42
CA LEU A 117 4.56 1.01 4.30
C LEU A 117 4.24 1.58 5.69
N GLU A 118 4.49 0.81 6.76
CA GLU A 118 4.30 1.32 8.11
C GLU A 118 5.35 2.40 8.41
N GLY A 119 4.93 3.66 8.36
CA GLY A 119 5.83 4.81 8.46
C GLY A 119 5.11 6.14 8.45
N THR A 120 5.90 7.20 8.37
CA THR A 120 5.48 8.58 8.17
C THR A 120 6.36 9.25 7.12
N VAL A 121 5.93 10.41 6.64
CA VAL A 121 6.75 11.22 5.71
C VAL A 121 7.89 11.98 6.42
N GLN A 122 7.97 11.92 7.76
CA GLN A 122 8.93 12.65 8.57
C GLN A 122 10.12 11.83 9.05
N GLU A 123 10.11 10.50 8.86
CA GLU A 123 11.17 9.62 9.35
C GLU A 123 11.53 8.52 8.37
N GLU A 124 12.74 8.00 8.51
CA GLU A 124 13.26 6.93 7.67
C GLU A 124 12.52 5.59 7.89
N PHE A 125 12.42 4.83 6.82
CA PHE A 125 11.93 3.46 6.86
C PHE A 125 13.05 2.51 7.30
N THR A 126 12.67 1.44 7.98
CA THR A 126 13.65 0.49 8.53
C THR A 126 14.32 -0.35 7.43
N ASP A 127 15.56 -0.79 7.68
CA ASP A 127 16.25 -1.73 6.80
C ASP A 127 15.42 -2.99 6.57
N LYS A 128 14.78 -3.47 7.64
CA LYS A 128 13.93 -4.67 7.59
C LYS A 128 12.76 -4.54 6.65
N LEU A 129 12.19 -3.34 6.52
CA LEU A 129 11.11 -3.05 5.60
C LEU A 129 11.59 -3.15 4.15
N TYR A 130 12.76 -2.56 3.81
CA TYR A 130 13.34 -2.65 2.45
C TYR A 130 13.77 -4.07 2.09
N GLU A 131 14.31 -4.85 3.05
CA GLU A 131 14.65 -6.27 2.84
C GLU A 131 13.43 -7.11 2.40
N VAL A 132 12.23 -6.67 2.75
CA VAL A 132 10.97 -7.32 2.39
C VAL A 132 10.36 -6.68 1.15
N LEU A 133 10.36 -5.34 1.07
CA LEU A 133 9.75 -4.59 -0.04
C LEU A 133 10.39 -4.96 -1.39
N ASN A 134 11.73 -5.02 -1.47
CA ASN A 134 12.43 -5.31 -2.71
C ASN A 134 12.04 -6.66 -3.33
N PRO A 135 12.11 -7.80 -2.61
CA PRO A 135 11.67 -9.08 -3.18
C PRO A 135 10.18 -9.09 -3.55
N VAL A 136 9.33 -8.37 -2.81
CA VAL A 136 7.90 -8.24 -3.14
C VAL A 136 7.73 -7.51 -4.46
N ILE A 137 8.38 -6.35 -4.65
CA ILE A 137 8.31 -5.59 -5.90
C ILE A 137 8.82 -6.43 -7.09
N LEU A 138 9.97 -7.09 -6.96
CA LEU A 138 10.54 -7.93 -8.01
C LEU A 138 9.57 -9.06 -8.40
N LYS A 139 8.95 -9.72 -7.41
CA LYS A 139 7.98 -10.79 -7.69
C LYS A 139 6.72 -10.28 -8.37
N LEU A 140 6.21 -9.12 -7.97
CA LEU A 140 5.06 -8.47 -8.61
C LEU A 140 5.38 -8.03 -10.04
N LYS A 141 6.55 -7.45 -10.29
CA LYS A 141 7.03 -7.09 -11.64
C LYS A 141 7.08 -8.32 -12.56
N GLU A 142 7.59 -9.44 -12.06
CA GLU A 142 7.67 -10.70 -12.81
C GLU A 142 6.28 -11.23 -13.18
N GLU A 143 5.36 -11.30 -12.19
CA GLU A 143 4.04 -11.91 -12.35
C GLU A 143 3.09 -11.09 -13.21
N TYR A 144 3.07 -9.76 -13.03
CA TYR A 144 2.10 -8.87 -13.66
C TYR A 144 2.69 -7.97 -14.74
N LYS A 145 3.99 -8.14 -15.10
CA LYS A 145 4.69 -7.32 -16.11
C LYS A 145 4.61 -5.81 -15.80
N ILE A 146 4.79 -5.47 -14.53
CA ILE A 146 4.73 -4.08 -14.06
C ILE A 146 5.96 -3.32 -14.52
N ASN A 147 5.73 -2.15 -15.15
CA ASN A 147 6.78 -1.32 -15.72
C ASN A 147 7.18 -0.15 -14.83
N HIS A 148 6.33 0.26 -13.89
CA HIS A 148 6.53 1.46 -13.10
C HIS A 148 6.30 1.20 -11.62
N VAL A 149 7.18 1.80 -10.79
CA VAL A 149 7.01 1.89 -9.33
C VAL A 149 7.13 3.37 -8.98
N VAL A 150 6.10 3.94 -8.40
CA VAL A 150 6.00 5.38 -8.12
C VAL A 150 5.45 5.64 -6.72
N GLY A 151 5.58 6.85 -6.22
CA GLY A 151 4.94 7.29 -4.99
C GLY A 151 3.50 7.76 -5.20
N HIS A 152 2.73 7.86 -4.14
CA HIS A 152 1.40 8.48 -4.19
C HIS A 152 1.49 9.95 -4.63
N SER A 153 2.56 10.65 -4.21
CA SER A 153 2.86 12.02 -4.64
C SER A 153 3.04 12.16 -6.17
N ASP A 154 3.48 11.10 -6.86
CA ASP A 154 3.69 11.16 -8.31
C ASP A 154 2.38 11.05 -9.11
N ILE A 155 1.36 10.42 -8.53
CA ILE A 155 0.05 10.22 -9.17
C ILE A 155 -1.02 11.19 -8.68
N ALA A 156 -0.74 11.93 -7.60
CA ALA A 156 -1.64 12.92 -7.01
C ALA A 156 -0.86 14.09 -6.36
N PRO A 157 0.01 14.80 -7.11
CA PRO A 157 0.99 15.75 -6.56
C PRO A 157 0.37 16.91 -5.78
N ASP A 158 -0.82 17.38 -6.18
CA ASP A 158 -1.50 18.50 -5.51
C ASP A 158 -2.17 18.10 -4.18
N ARG A 159 -2.22 16.80 -3.88
CA ARG A 159 -3.02 16.26 -2.79
C ARG A 159 -2.24 15.37 -1.83
N LYS A 160 -1.14 14.78 -2.30
CA LYS A 160 -0.41 13.73 -1.60
C LYS A 160 1.09 13.99 -1.60
N ILE A 161 1.74 13.61 -0.51
CA ILE A 161 3.19 13.75 -0.32
C ILE A 161 3.87 12.42 0.03
N ASP A 162 3.08 11.36 0.27
CA ASP A 162 3.60 10.04 0.61
C ASP A 162 4.20 9.31 -0.61
N PRO A 163 5.21 8.47 -0.43
CA PRO A 163 5.84 8.03 0.81
C PRO A 163 6.75 9.07 1.48
N GLY A 164 6.98 10.23 0.87
CA GLY A 164 7.75 11.35 1.41
C GLY A 164 9.26 11.30 1.13
N PRO A 165 9.99 12.35 1.53
CA PRO A 165 11.40 12.54 1.19
C PRO A 165 12.34 11.56 1.92
N HIS A 166 11.88 10.88 2.95
CA HIS A 166 12.65 9.91 3.70
C HIS A 166 12.54 8.48 3.14
N PHE A 167 11.75 8.30 2.07
CA PHE A 167 11.76 7.04 1.33
C PHE A 167 12.94 7.03 0.36
N ASP A 168 13.83 6.07 0.55
CA ASP A 168 15.04 5.93 -0.25
C ASP A 168 14.77 5.09 -1.49
N TRP A 169 14.51 5.75 -2.61
CA TRP A 169 14.26 5.13 -3.90
C TRP A 169 15.48 4.36 -4.45
N GLU A 170 16.72 4.77 -4.10
CA GLU A 170 17.94 4.11 -4.54
C GLU A 170 18.09 2.69 -3.94
N ARG A 171 17.38 2.41 -2.88
CA ARG A 171 17.33 1.09 -2.25
C ARG A 171 16.40 0.11 -2.97
N LEU A 172 15.56 0.57 -3.88
CA LEU A 172 14.75 -0.32 -4.71
C LEU A 172 15.63 -0.91 -5.81
N ASN A 173 15.69 -2.23 -5.88
CA ASN A 173 16.37 -2.93 -6.97
C ASN A 173 15.47 -2.93 -8.22
N ASP A 174 16.04 -2.56 -9.37
CA ASP A 174 15.39 -2.60 -10.68
C ASP A 174 15.17 -4.04 -11.20
#